data_562a60a01cc68405e85543a522527c44
#
_entry.id   562a60a01cc68405e85543a522527c44
#
_cell.length_a   1.000
_cell.length_b   1.000
_cell.length_c   1.000
_cell.angle_alpha   90.00
_cell.angle_beta   90.00
_cell.angle_gamma   90.00
#
_symmetry.space_group_name_H-M   'P 1'
#
loop_
_entity.id
_entity.type
_entity.pdbx_description
1 polymer ?
#
loop_
_entity_poly.entity_id
_entity_poly.type
_entity_poly.pdbx_seq_one_letter_code
_entity_poly.pdbx_strand_id
1 'polypeptide(L)'
;MLSVEEIRKKILPVCQKYAISEAFLFGSYARGDATEESDVDLRIVVGKPFGMLALNRLNEEFETALQKNVDVITHFPKKKSLRFYKSFEDNVSREEVKVF
;
A
#
# COMPACT_ATOMS: atom_id res chain seq x y z
N MET A 1 -17.74 -4.74 3.50
CA MET A 1 -16.31 -4.56 3.84
C MET A 1 -15.46 -5.37 2.88
N LEU A 2 -14.33 -4.83 2.47
CA LEU A 2 -13.45 -5.50 1.52
C LEU A 2 -12.61 -6.59 2.19
N SER A 3 -12.44 -7.73 1.50
CA SER A 3 -11.48 -8.74 1.91
C SER A 3 -10.10 -8.41 1.35
N VAL A 4 -9.07 -9.05 1.85
CA VAL A 4 -7.71 -8.90 1.32
C VAL A 4 -7.66 -9.29 -0.16
N GLU A 5 -8.36 -10.36 -0.54
CA GLU A 5 -8.41 -10.82 -1.91
C GLU A 5 -9.10 -9.81 -2.84
N GLU A 6 -10.16 -9.18 -2.37
CA GLU A 6 -10.83 -8.13 -3.13
C GLU A 6 -9.92 -6.92 -3.33
N ILE A 7 -9.18 -6.54 -2.29
CA ILE A 7 -8.21 -5.44 -2.37
C ILE A 7 -7.15 -5.77 -3.41
N ARG A 8 -6.56 -6.98 -3.37
CA ARG A 8 -5.57 -7.43 -4.35
C ARG A 8 -6.07 -7.27 -5.78
N LYS A 9 -7.26 -7.75 -6.04
CA LYS A 9 -7.84 -7.70 -7.40
C LYS A 9 -8.09 -6.29 -7.86
N LYS A 10 -8.61 -5.46 -6.96
CA LYS A 10 -9.01 -4.10 -7.31
C LYS A 10 -7.81 -3.16 -7.52
N ILE A 11 -6.73 -3.35 -6.77
CA ILE A 11 -5.55 -2.49 -6.93
C ILE A 11 -4.62 -2.95 -8.05
N LEU A 12 -4.75 -4.16 -8.53
CA LEU A 12 -3.84 -4.73 -9.55
C LEU A 12 -3.67 -3.83 -10.77
N PRO A 13 -4.76 -3.38 -11.44
CA PRO A 13 -4.59 -2.51 -12.62
C PRO A 13 -3.92 -1.18 -12.28
N VAL A 14 -4.20 -0.63 -11.09
CA VAL A 14 -3.58 0.62 -10.67
C VAL A 14 -2.08 0.45 -10.44
N CYS A 15 -1.69 -0.64 -9.76
CA CYS A 15 -0.29 -0.95 -9.54
C CYS A 15 0.47 -1.13 -10.86
N GLN A 16 -0.12 -1.81 -11.81
CA GLN A 16 0.48 -2.00 -13.13
C GLN A 16 0.63 -0.70 -13.89
N LYS A 17 -0.37 0.15 -13.83
CA LYS A 17 -0.38 1.45 -14.53
C LYS A 17 0.74 2.36 -14.03
N TYR A 18 1.01 2.35 -12.75
CA TYR A 18 2.02 3.22 -12.14
C TYR A 18 3.38 2.55 -11.93
N ALA A 19 3.57 1.36 -12.48
CA ALA A 19 4.82 0.59 -12.37
C ALA A 19 5.27 0.41 -10.92
N ILE A 20 4.32 0.12 -10.04
CA ILE A 20 4.58 -0.17 -8.64
C ILE A 20 5.24 -1.54 -8.55
N SER A 21 6.32 -1.66 -7.78
CA SER A 21 7.03 -2.93 -7.60
C SER A 21 6.33 -3.84 -6.62
N GLU A 22 5.90 -3.29 -5.50
CA GLU A 22 5.23 -4.04 -4.44
C GLU A 22 4.24 -3.14 -3.71
N ALA A 23 3.21 -3.74 -3.15
CA ALA A 23 2.25 -3.04 -2.31
C ALA A 23 1.89 -3.89 -1.11
N PHE A 24 1.79 -3.25 0.04
CA PHE A 24 1.51 -3.89 1.32
C PHE A 24 0.35 -3.20 2.00
N LEU A 25 -0.52 -4.00 2.58
CA LEU A 25 -1.67 -3.52 3.34
C LEU A 25 -1.30 -3.45 4.81
N PHE A 26 -1.66 -2.34 5.45
CA PHE A 26 -1.37 -2.10 6.86
C PHE A 26 -2.64 -1.89 7.65
N GLY A 27 -2.45 -1.67 8.95
CA GLY A 27 -3.49 -1.20 9.85
C GLY A 27 -4.59 -2.21 10.06
N SER A 28 -5.80 -1.72 10.24
CA SER A 28 -6.95 -2.55 10.59
C SER A 28 -7.26 -3.65 9.58
N TYR A 29 -7.09 -3.35 8.29
CA TYR A 29 -7.31 -4.36 7.25
C TYR A 29 -6.29 -5.48 7.30
N ALA A 30 -5.05 -5.16 7.62
CA ALA A 30 -3.98 -6.16 7.75
C ALA A 30 -4.17 -7.00 9.02
N ARG A 31 -4.61 -6.38 10.11
CA ARG A 31 -4.86 -7.07 11.37
C ARG A 31 -6.13 -7.91 11.37
N GLY A 32 -7.06 -7.63 10.46
CA GLY A 32 -8.33 -8.34 10.39
C GLY A 32 -9.42 -7.74 11.28
N ASP A 33 -9.20 -6.54 11.81
CA ASP A 33 -10.21 -5.87 12.67
C ASP A 33 -10.83 -4.63 12.01
N ALA A 34 -10.73 -4.53 10.68
CA ALA A 34 -11.32 -3.43 9.94
C ALA A 34 -12.85 -3.46 10.01
N THR A 35 -13.43 -2.27 9.99
CA THR A 35 -14.87 -2.09 9.88
C THR A 35 -15.18 -1.38 8.56
N GLU A 36 -16.45 -1.19 8.24
CA GLU A 36 -16.85 -0.47 7.04
C GLU A 36 -16.39 0.99 7.04
N GLU A 37 -16.14 1.54 8.22
CA GLU A 37 -15.67 2.92 8.38
C GLU A 37 -14.15 3.03 8.34
N SER A 38 -13.44 1.91 8.36
CA SER A 38 -11.98 1.93 8.37
C SER A 38 -11.41 2.37 7.02
N ASP A 39 -10.36 3.19 7.06
CA ASP A 39 -9.60 3.56 5.87
C ASP A 39 -8.65 2.43 5.49
N VAL A 40 -8.24 2.42 4.23
CA VAL A 40 -7.27 1.45 3.74
C VAL A 40 -5.89 2.10 3.77
N ASP A 41 -4.95 1.49 4.48
CA ASP A 41 -3.57 1.96 4.57
C ASP A 41 -2.69 1.10 3.67
N LEU A 42 -2.07 1.72 2.66
CA LEU A 42 -1.21 1.03 1.71
C LEU A 42 0.21 1.60 1.74
N ARG A 43 1.19 0.72 1.81
CA ARG A 43 2.58 1.08 1.60
C ARG A 43 3.00 0.52 0.24
N ILE A 44 3.49 1.36 -0.63
CA ILE A 44 3.93 0.94 -1.96
C ILE A 44 5.43 1.14 -2.11
N VAL A 45 6.06 0.21 -2.82
CA VAL A 45 7.47 0.28 -3.18
C VAL A 45 7.55 0.67 -4.64
N VAL A 46 8.26 1.75 -4.94
CA VAL A 46 8.41 2.28 -6.30
C VAL A 46 9.88 2.42 -6.64
N GLY A 47 10.21 2.24 -7.92
CA GLY A 47 11.58 2.35 -8.38
C GLY A 47 12.00 3.78 -8.68
N LYS A 48 11.04 4.69 -8.87
CA LYS A 48 11.29 6.09 -9.19
C LYS A 48 10.42 6.99 -8.33
N PRO A 49 10.91 8.18 -7.96
CA PRO A 49 10.09 9.12 -7.19
C PRO A 49 8.89 9.58 -8.01
N PHE A 50 7.76 9.66 -7.35
CA PHE A 50 6.56 10.27 -7.93
C PHE A 50 6.54 11.75 -7.57
N GLY A 51 6.15 12.58 -8.52
CA GLY A 51 5.82 13.96 -8.23
C GLY A 51 4.53 14.02 -7.41
N MET A 52 4.29 15.16 -6.77
CA MET A 52 3.10 15.37 -5.95
C MET A 52 1.81 15.10 -6.72
N LEU A 53 1.73 15.55 -7.97
CA LEU A 53 0.54 15.36 -8.80
C LEU A 53 0.31 13.88 -9.12
N ALA A 54 1.40 13.16 -9.44
CA ALA A 54 1.30 11.73 -9.74
C ALA A 54 0.86 10.95 -8.51
N LEU A 55 1.37 11.30 -7.33
CA LEU A 55 0.99 10.66 -6.08
C LEU A 55 -0.48 10.91 -5.75
N ASN A 56 -0.96 12.14 -5.96
CA ASN A 56 -2.37 12.46 -5.75
C ASN A 56 -3.28 11.68 -6.69
N ARG A 57 -2.89 11.56 -7.95
CA ARG A 57 -3.65 10.77 -8.93
C ARG A 57 -3.68 9.29 -8.57
N LEU A 58 -2.56 8.77 -8.12
CA LEU A 58 -2.46 7.38 -7.67
C LEU A 58 -3.41 7.13 -6.50
N ASN A 59 -3.39 8.04 -5.52
CA ASN A 59 -4.27 7.94 -4.36
C ASN A 59 -5.74 7.95 -4.77
N GLU A 60 -6.11 8.85 -5.67
CA GLU A 60 -7.48 8.93 -6.19
C GLU A 60 -7.89 7.66 -6.92
N GLU A 61 -6.99 7.07 -7.68
CA GLU A 61 -7.30 5.83 -8.40
C GLU A 61 -7.47 4.65 -7.45
N PHE A 62 -6.68 4.59 -6.39
CA PHE A 62 -6.89 3.57 -5.35
C PHE A 62 -8.23 3.79 -4.66
N GLU A 63 -8.57 5.03 -4.34
CA GLU A 63 -9.85 5.34 -3.69
C GLU A 63 -11.04 4.99 -4.58
N THR A 64 -10.92 5.27 -5.87
CA THR A 64 -11.95 4.90 -6.85
C THR A 64 -12.08 3.39 -6.96
N ALA A 65 -10.95 2.70 -7.04
CA ALA A 65 -10.95 1.23 -7.18
C ALA A 65 -11.53 0.54 -5.95
N LEU A 66 -11.21 1.03 -4.77
CA LEU A 66 -11.62 0.40 -3.51
C LEU A 66 -12.92 0.98 -2.94
N GLN A 67 -13.37 2.12 -3.45
CA GLN A 67 -14.56 2.82 -2.95
C GLN A 67 -14.43 3.16 -1.46
N LYS A 68 -13.23 3.55 -1.03
CA LYS A 68 -12.90 3.90 0.34
C LYS A 68 -11.79 4.93 0.35
N ASN A 69 -11.63 5.63 1.48
CA ASN A 69 -10.47 6.49 1.68
C ASN A 69 -9.21 5.62 1.80
N VAL A 70 -8.16 6.05 1.15
CA VAL A 70 -6.89 5.32 1.11
C VAL A 70 -5.76 6.24 1.52
N ASP A 71 -4.94 5.78 2.47
CA ASP A 71 -3.69 6.43 2.82
C ASP A 71 -2.55 5.68 2.15
N VAL A 72 -1.79 6.38 1.30
CA VAL A 72 -0.69 5.78 0.56
C VAL A 72 0.64 6.31 1.08
N ILE A 73 1.52 5.40 1.45
CA ILE A 73 2.90 5.71 1.85
C ILE A 73 3.82 5.12 0.79
N THR A 74 4.76 5.93 0.28
CA THR A 74 5.71 5.47 -0.72
C THR A 74 7.07 5.18 -0.11
N HIS A 75 7.70 4.11 -0.58
CA HIS A 75 9.05 3.74 -0.18
C HIS A 75 9.92 3.46 -1.39
N PHE A 76 11.21 3.75 -1.24
CA PHE A 76 12.22 3.41 -2.24
C PHE A 76 13.14 2.34 -1.65
N PRO A 77 13.47 1.29 -2.42
CA PRO A 77 14.47 0.34 -1.95
C PRO A 77 15.84 1.04 -1.95
N LYS A 78 16.37 1.32 -0.76
CA LYS A 78 17.71 1.92 -0.60
C LYS A 78 18.64 0.93 0.06
N LYS A 79 19.73 0.60 -0.62
CA LYS A 79 20.72 -0.35 -0.11
C LYS A 79 21.34 0.08 1.21
N LYS A 80 21.53 1.37 1.41
CA LYS A 80 22.18 1.92 2.61
C LYS A 80 21.36 1.80 3.87
N SER A 81 20.07 1.64 3.76
CA SER A 81 19.16 1.54 4.89
C SER A 81 18.69 0.11 5.14
N LEU A 82 19.36 -0.86 4.55
CA LEU A 82 18.93 -2.26 4.63
C LEU A 82 18.87 -2.77 6.07
N ARG A 83 19.84 -2.42 6.92
CA ARG A 83 19.84 -2.81 8.34
C ARG A 83 18.68 -2.20 9.10
N PHE A 84 18.49 -0.90 8.93
CA PHE A 84 17.43 -0.17 9.57
C PHE A 84 16.07 -0.63 9.04
N TYR A 85 16.02 -0.85 7.74
CA TYR A 85 14.84 -1.31 7.05
C TYR A 85 14.40 -2.70 7.53
N LYS A 86 15.38 -3.60 7.73
CA LYS A 86 15.09 -4.93 8.25
C LYS A 86 14.53 -4.89 9.66
N SER A 87 15.11 -4.07 10.54
CA SER A 87 14.58 -3.89 11.89
C SER A 87 13.17 -3.34 11.88
N PHE A 88 12.94 -2.37 11.01
CA PHE A 88 11.62 -1.79 10.84
C PHE A 88 10.62 -2.82 10.31
N GLU A 89 11.01 -3.59 9.30
CA GLU A 89 10.17 -4.63 8.74
C GLU A 89 9.85 -5.73 9.76
N ASP A 90 10.81 -6.13 10.56
CA ASP A 90 10.59 -7.12 11.60
C ASP A 90 9.54 -6.66 12.62
N ASN A 91 9.50 -5.37 12.90
CA ASN A 91 8.50 -4.80 13.81
C ASN A 91 7.13 -4.60 13.14
N VAL A 92 7.13 -4.34 11.85
CA VAL A 92 5.91 -4.02 11.09
C VAL A 92 5.31 -5.26 10.43
N SER A 93 6.12 -6.28 10.15
CA SER A 93 5.68 -7.48 9.44
C SER A 93 4.50 -8.20 10.09
N ARG A 94 4.27 -7.98 11.39
CA ARG A 94 3.12 -8.55 12.11
C ARG A 94 1.79 -7.91 11.71
N GLU A 95 1.84 -6.71 11.14
CA GLU A 95 0.68 -5.92 10.77
C GLU A 95 0.63 -5.61 9.28
N GLU A 96 1.41 -6.32 8.49
CA GLU A 96 1.57 -6.04 7.07
C GLU A 96 1.22 -7.27 6.25
N VAL A 97 0.41 -7.06 5.21
CA VAL A 97 0.03 -8.13 4.27
C VAL A 97 0.38 -7.68 2.87
N LYS A 98 1.18 -8.47 2.17
CA LYS A 98 1.54 -8.16 0.79
C LYS A 98 0.32 -8.36 -0.12
N VAL A 99 -0.03 -7.33 -0.88
CA VAL A 99 -1.20 -7.34 -1.78
C VAL A 99 -0.83 -7.16 -3.25
N PHE A 100 0.46 -6.87 -3.52
CA PHE A 100 0.95 -6.80 -4.91
C PHE A 100 2.41 -7.15 -4.98
#